data_dbf77d32310066fa55bf3d5448b96f9b
#
_entry.id   dbf77d32310066fa55bf3d5448b96f9b
#
_cell.length_a   1.000
_cell.length_b   1.000
_cell.length_c   1.000
_cell.angle_alpha   90.00
_cell.angle_beta   90.00
_cell.angle_gamma   90.00
#
_symmetry.space_group_name_H-M   'P 1'
#
loop_
_entity.id
_entity.type
_entity.pdbx_description
1 polymer ?
#
loop_
_entity_poly.entity_id
_entity_poly.type
_entity_poly.pdbx_seq_one_letter_code
_entity_poly.pdbx_strand_id
1 'polypeptide(L)'
;MSDPQVYDFIFQPGFSTKSDVSETSGRGVGLDVVKKNISSLGGSINVVSEAGIGTKFFLRIPNIVSTEDCLVLSDLKTIYAFPTRSVQWIRTVADVDFQKHSTIRSIVHEKNIIPVHNASDLFGNLAENVDDLEEKIILINMNEKAFALSYKGKLSYSEHVFDEPDPLVSKLPFVSGTTVDQDRNIIFRANLEKLFEINERAA
;
A
#
# COMPACT_ATOMS: atom_id res chain seq x y z
N MET A 1 -27.00 29.97 -23.17
CA MET A 1 -27.44 29.75 -21.78
C MET A 1 -26.91 28.38 -21.38
N SER A 2 -25.87 28.31 -20.62
CA SER A 2 -25.39 27.05 -20.02
C SER A 2 -26.16 26.89 -18.71
N ASP A 3 -27.28 26.16 -18.79
CA ASP A 3 -28.07 25.85 -17.60
C ASP A 3 -27.44 24.62 -16.92
N PRO A 4 -26.86 24.75 -15.72
CA PRO A 4 -26.25 23.62 -14.99
C PRO A 4 -27.23 22.45 -14.78
N GLN A 5 -28.54 22.75 -14.75
CA GLN A 5 -29.58 21.75 -14.58
C GLN A 5 -29.73 20.85 -15.82
N VAL A 6 -29.42 21.33 -17.02
CA VAL A 6 -29.51 20.54 -18.26
C VAL A 6 -28.47 19.44 -18.29
N TYR A 7 -27.27 19.69 -17.74
CA TYR A 7 -26.20 18.69 -17.71
C TYR A 7 -26.42 17.56 -16.69
N ASP A 8 -27.25 17.77 -15.68
CA ASP A 8 -27.60 16.70 -14.74
C ASP A 8 -28.41 15.57 -15.37
N PHE A 9 -29.12 15.84 -16.48
CA PHE A 9 -29.88 14.82 -17.21
C PHE A 9 -28.99 13.72 -17.81
N ILE A 10 -27.72 14.03 -18.17
CA ILE A 10 -26.82 13.01 -18.75
C ILE A 10 -26.46 11.91 -17.73
N PHE A 11 -26.66 12.17 -16.44
CA PHE A 11 -26.43 11.22 -15.36
C PHE A 11 -27.69 10.47 -14.93
N GLN A 12 -28.83 10.65 -15.61
CA GLN A 12 -30.04 9.91 -15.29
C GLN A 12 -29.99 8.50 -15.90
N PRO A 13 -30.52 7.48 -15.20
CA PRO A 13 -30.62 6.12 -15.73
C PRO A 13 -31.34 6.10 -17.06
N GLY A 14 -30.77 5.42 -18.05
CA GLY A 14 -31.38 5.29 -19.37
C GLY A 14 -31.21 6.50 -20.30
N PHE A 15 -30.48 7.54 -19.89
CA PHE A 15 -30.17 8.64 -20.79
C PHE A 15 -29.03 8.21 -21.74
N SER A 16 -29.39 7.98 -23.00
CA SER A 16 -28.48 7.71 -24.10
C SER A 16 -28.98 8.34 -25.37
N THR A 17 -28.13 9.03 -26.10
CA THR A 17 -28.44 9.59 -27.41
C THR A 17 -28.32 8.57 -28.55
N LYS A 18 -27.87 7.33 -28.24
CA LYS A 18 -27.80 6.24 -29.22
C LYS A 18 -29.01 5.34 -29.14
N SER A 19 -29.72 5.22 -30.26
CA SER A 19 -30.89 4.33 -30.42
C SER A 19 -30.48 2.85 -30.63
N ASP A 20 -29.20 2.56 -30.90
CA ASP A 20 -28.73 1.20 -31.15
C ASP A 20 -27.76 0.74 -30.07
N VAL A 21 -28.12 -0.37 -29.41
CA VAL A 21 -27.24 -1.14 -28.54
C VAL A 21 -26.25 -1.88 -29.44
N SER A 22 -25.10 -1.27 -29.73
CA SER A 22 -24.04 -1.99 -30.43
C SER A 22 -23.39 -2.98 -29.49
N GLU A 23 -23.30 -4.24 -29.91
CA GLU A 23 -22.66 -5.37 -29.17
C GLU A 23 -21.20 -5.12 -28.76
N THR A 24 -20.58 -4.03 -29.23
CA THR A 24 -19.16 -3.71 -28.99
C THR A 24 -18.89 -2.91 -27.69
N SER A 25 -19.90 -2.34 -27.04
CA SER A 25 -19.75 -1.73 -25.74
C SER A 25 -20.32 -2.66 -24.67
N GLY A 26 -19.55 -3.66 -24.30
CA GLY A 26 -19.91 -4.64 -23.28
C GLY A 26 -20.49 -3.99 -22.03
N ARG A 27 -21.76 -4.30 -21.72
CA ARG A 27 -22.59 -3.84 -20.60
C ARG A 27 -22.85 -2.33 -20.63
N GLY A 28 -23.90 -1.87 -21.30
CA GLY A 28 -24.47 -0.51 -21.30
C GLY A 28 -24.25 0.33 -20.02
N VAL A 29 -23.01 0.66 -19.72
CA VAL A 29 -22.61 1.43 -18.55
C VAL A 29 -22.69 2.88 -18.95
N GLY A 30 -23.77 3.55 -18.53
CA GLY A 30 -23.98 4.99 -18.74
C GLY A 30 -23.26 5.84 -17.69
N LEU A 31 -23.32 7.15 -17.86
CA LEU A 31 -22.79 8.11 -16.88
C LEU A 31 -23.52 8.06 -15.52
N ASP A 32 -24.71 7.48 -15.46
CA ASP A 32 -25.45 7.20 -14.22
C ASP A 32 -24.67 6.25 -13.29
N VAL A 33 -24.06 5.21 -13.84
CA VAL A 33 -23.20 4.27 -13.07
C VAL A 33 -21.92 4.98 -12.59
N VAL A 34 -21.32 5.84 -13.41
CA VAL A 34 -20.17 6.64 -13.01
C VAL A 34 -20.53 7.56 -11.84
N LYS A 35 -21.64 8.29 -11.94
CA LYS A 35 -22.13 9.18 -10.86
C LYS A 35 -22.40 8.38 -9.58
N LYS A 36 -23.03 7.22 -9.69
CA LYS A 36 -23.30 6.33 -8.54
C LYS A 36 -22.01 5.87 -7.87
N ASN A 37 -21.01 5.43 -8.63
CA ASN A 37 -19.74 4.96 -8.09
C ASN A 37 -18.97 6.09 -7.40
N ILE A 38 -18.91 7.29 -7.98
CA ILE A 38 -18.29 8.45 -7.35
C ILE A 38 -19.03 8.85 -6.09
N SER A 39 -20.37 8.84 -6.11
CA SER A 39 -21.18 9.16 -4.93
C SER A 39 -21.03 8.13 -3.81
N SER A 40 -20.85 6.84 -4.12
CA SER A 40 -20.62 5.80 -3.12
C SER A 40 -19.25 5.97 -2.41
N LEU A 41 -18.31 6.65 -3.05
CA LEU A 41 -17.05 7.06 -2.46
C LEU A 41 -17.14 8.40 -1.69
N GLY A 42 -18.36 8.95 -1.51
CA GLY A 42 -18.57 10.27 -0.90
C GLY A 42 -18.15 11.44 -1.80
N GLY A 43 -17.87 11.17 -3.07
CA GLY A 43 -17.45 12.16 -4.05
C GLY A 43 -18.58 12.84 -4.81
N SER A 44 -18.20 13.74 -5.71
CA SER A 44 -19.13 14.41 -6.61
C SER A 44 -18.54 14.52 -8.03
N ILE A 45 -19.43 14.53 -9.02
CA ILE A 45 -19.09 14.75 -10.42
C ILE A 45 -19.89 15.93 -10.96
N ASN A 46 -19.21 16.85 -11.62
CA ASN A 46 -19.80 17.97 -12.32
C ASN A 46 -19.33 17.99 -13.78
N VAL A 47 -20.15 18.56 -14.66
CA VAL A 47 -19.82 18.70 -16.07
C VAL A 47 -20.04 20.13 -16.52
N VAL A 48 -19.15 20.61 -17.39
CA VAL A 48 -19.25 21.87 -18.10
C VAL A 48 -18.98 21.60 -19.56
N SER A 49 -19.87 22.03 -20.43
CA SER A 49 -19.75 21.83 -21.87
C SER A 49 -20.01 23.14 -22.62
N GLU A 50 -19.23 23.36 -23.66
CA GLU A 50 -19.38 24.48 -24.56
C GLU A 50 -19.41 23.96 -26.00
N ALA A 51 -20.48 24.31 -26.72
CA ALA A 51 -20.69 23.86 -28.09
C ALA A 51 -19.54 24.30 -29.02
N GLY A 52 -18.97 23.35 -29.77
CA GLY A 52 -17.82 23.59 -30.66
C GLY A 52 -16.46 23.69 -29.97
N ILE A 53 -16.40 23.70 -28.62
CA ILE A 53 -15.15 23.76 -27.84
C ILE A 53 -14.86 22.42 -27.16
N GLY A 54 -15.86 21.86 -26.45
CA GLY A 54 -15.67 20.57 -25.78
C GLY A 54 -16.40 20.43 -24.45
N THR A 55 -16.16 19.29 -23.79
CA THR A 55 -16.77 18.94 -22.51
C THR A 55 -15.68 18.65 -21.46
N LYS A 56 -15.83 19.23 -20.27
CA LYS A 56 -14.96 18.99 -19.11
C LYS A 56 -15.77 18.32 -18.00
N PHE A 57 -15.25 17.24 -17.46
CA PHE A 57 -15.75 16.59 -16.26
C PHE A 57 -14.86 16.93 -15.07
N PHE A 58 -15.48 17.37 -13.97
CA PHE A 58 -14.82 17.66 -12.71
C PHE A 58 -15.23 16.58 -11.71
N LEU A 59 -14.29 15.74 -11.32
CA LEU A 59 -14.49 14.71 -10.32
C LEU A 59 -13.82 15.19 -9.01
N ARG A 60 -14.62 15.24 -7.95
CA ARG A 60 -14.12 15.49 -6.60
C ARG A 60 -14.32 14.19 -5.82
N ILE A 61 -13.23 13.56 -5.42
CA ILE A 61 -13.23 12.35 -4.60
C ILE A 61 -12.58 12.74 -3.28
N PRO A 62 -13.27 12.56 -2.12
CA PRO A 62 -12.65 12.84 -0.83
C PRO A 62 -11.46 11.90 -0.65
N ASN A 63 -10.35 12.44 -0.17
CA ASN A 63 -9.26 11.61 0.28
C ASN A 63 -9.72 10.95 1.59
N ILE A 64 -10.09 9.68 1.51
CA ILE A 64 -10.44 8.91 2.71
C ILE A 64 -9.11 8.61 3.40
N VAL A 65 -8.81 9.42 4.41
CA VAL A 65 -7.74 9.15 5.35
C VAL A 65 -8.14 7.90 6.12
N SER A 66 -7.69 6.73 5.66
CA SER A 66 -7.94 5.49 6.39
C SER A 66 -6.79 5.21 7.34
N THR A 67 -7.12 4.89 8.58
CA THR A 67 -6.15 4.29 9.50
C THR A 67 -5.74 2.92 9.00
N GLU A 68 -4.47 2.61 9.12
CA GLU A 68 -3.90 1.30 8.79
C GLU A 68 -3.28 0.69 10.04
N ASP A 69 -3.72 -0.54 10.36
CA ASP A 69 -3.10 -1.34 11.42
C ASP A 69 -1.72 -1.78 10.97
N CYS A 70 -0.71 -1.49 11.78
CA CYS A 70 0.68 -1.74 11.44
C CYS A 70 1.43 -2.51 12.52
N LEU A 71 2.32 -3.39 12.07
CA LEU A 71 3.44 -3.88 12.86
C LEU A 71 4.58 -2.87 12.74
N VAL A 72 5.02 -2.33 13.87
CA VAL A 72 6.06 -1.30 13.95
C VAL A 72 7.35 -1.88 14.48
N LEU A 73 8.45 -1.61 13.78
CA LEU A 73 9.82 -1.93 14.15
C LEU A 73 10.49 -0.64 14.65
N SER A 74 10.74 -0.53 15.97
CA SER A 74 11.01 0.75 16.62
C SER A 74 12.44 1.00 17.12
N ASP A 75 13.29 0.00 17.23
CA ASP A 75 14.66 0.19 17.76
C ASP A 75 15.71 0.51 16.68
N LEU A 76 15.26 1.08 15.58
CA LEU A 76 16.10 1.62 14.53
C LEU A 76 16.26 3.12 14.72
N LYS A 77 17.32 3.72 14.19
CA LYS A 77 17.37 5.18 14.00
C LYS A 77 16.19 5.69 13.16
N THR A 78 15.57 4.78 12.44
CA THR A 78 14.38 4.98 11.61
C THR A 78 13.33 3.95 12.01
N ILE A 79 12.11 4.39 12.23
CA ILE A 79 10.98 3.53 12.60
C ILE A 79 10.26 3.11 11.32
N TYR A 80 10.05 1.81 11.14
CA TYR A 80 9.32 1.28 9.99
C TYR A 80 8.03 0.59 10.43
N ALA A 81 6.96 0.84 9.67
CA ALA A 81 5.65 0.25 9.86
C ALA A 81 5.27 -0.62 8.66
N PHE A 82 4.83 -1.83 8.94
CA PHE A 82 4.36 -2.80 7.96
C PHE A 82 2.86 -3.02 8.15
N PRO A 83 2.03 -2.94 7.10
CA PRO A 83 0.61 -3.27 7.21
C PRO A 83 0.40 -4.64 7.84
N THR A 84 -0.35 -4.72 8.94
CA THR A 84 -0.56 -5.99 9.67
C THR A 84 -1.16 -7.07 8.77
N ARG A 85 -2.00 -6.70 7.81
CA ARG A 85 -2.58 -7.60 6.81
C ARG A 85 -1.55 -8.32 5.92
N SER A 86 -0.33 -7.77 5.81
CA SER A 86 0.76 -8.38 5.06
C SER A 86 1.63 -9.31 5.91
N VAL A 87 1.54 -9.22 7.24
CA VAL A 87 2.32 -10.04 8.16
C VAL A 87 1.63 -11.38 8.36
N GLN A 88 2.24 -12.46 7.88
CA GLN A 88 1.67 -13.79 8.00
C GLN A 88 1.95 -14.41 9.37
N TRP A 89 3.19 -14.32 9.84
CA TRP A 89 3.59 -14.75 11.17
C TRP A 89 4.90 -14.08 11.62
N ILE A 90 5.11 -14.11 12.94
CA ILE A 90 6.35 -13.70 13.60
C ILE A 90 6.77 -14.87 14.49
N ARG A 91 8.02 -15.32 14.39
CA ARG A 91 8.59 -16.40 15.20
C ARG A 91 9.98 -16.01 15.69
N THR A 92 10.40 -16.62 16.81
CA THR A 92 11.79 -16.51 17.26
C THR A 92 12.68 -17.35 16.36
N VAL A 93 13.95 -16.98 16.28
CA VAL A 93 14.94 -17.72 15.47
C VAL A 93 15.02 -19.18 15.90
N ALA A 94 14.85 -19.48 17.21
CA ALA A 94 14.86 -20.83 17.74
C ALA A 94 13.70 -21.71 17.23
N ASP A 95 12.58 -21.08 16.83
CA ASP A 95 11.36 -21.76 16.37
C ASP A 95 11.30 -21.89 14.84
N VAL A 96 12.38 -21.55 14.14
CA VAL A 96 12.43 -21.51 12.67
C VAL A 96 13.46 -22.50 12.14
N ASP A 97 13.03 -23.40 11.27
CA ASP A 97 13.93 -24.31 10.57
C ASP A 97 14.60 -23.60 9.38
N PHE A 98 15.90 -23.37 9.49
CA PHE A 98 16.70 -22.82 8.42
C PHE A 98 17.27 -23.89 7.48
N GLN A 99 17.36 -23.58 6.20
CA GLN A 99 18.04 -24.44 5.22
C GLN A 99 19.54 -24.50 5.49
N LYS A 100 20.07 -25.73 5.66
CA LYS A 100 21.49 -25.95 6.05
C LYS A 100 22.49 -25.84 4.88
N HIS A 101 22.02 -25.74 3.63
CA HIS A 101 22.88 -25.85 2.45
C HIS A 101 23.01 -24.55 1.64
N SER A 102 22.51 -23.45 2.15
CA SER A 102 22.58 -22.14 1.48
C SER A 102 23.61 -21.23 2.15
N THR A 103 24.37 -20.49 1.35
CA THR A 103 25.24 -19.41 1.84
C THR A 103 24.42 -18.28 2.45
N ILE A 104 23.18 -18.15 2.00
CA ILE A 104 22.20 -17.16 2.49
C ILE A 104 21.24 -17.89 3.43
N ARG A 105 21.01 -17.33 4.62
CA ARG A 105 20.04 -17.81 5.57
C ARG A 105 18.66 -17.83 4.92
N SER A 106 18.02 -18.99 4.86
CA SER A 106 16.75 -19.17 4.14
C SER A 106 15.79 -20.06 4.92
N ILE A 107 14.49 -19.86 4.76
CA ILE A 107 13.42 -20.65 5.33
C ILE A 107 12.62 -21.36 4.23
N VAL A 108 11.92 -22.44 4.58
CA VAL A 108 10.95 -23.08 3.68
C VAL A 108 9.54 -22.63 4.06
N HIS A 109 8.84 -22.07 3.11
CA HIS A 109 7.44 -21.71 3.25
C HIS A 109 6.66 -22.15 2.00
N GLU A 110 5.58 -22.94 2.19
CA GLU A 110 4.74 -23.45 1.08
C GLU A 110 5.54 -24.09 -0.07
N LYS A 111 6.56 -24.88 0.28
CA LYS A 111 7.51 -25.54 -0.65
C LYS A 111 8.48 -24.61 -1.39
N ASN A 112 8.44 -23.31 -1.12
CA ASN A 112 9.37 -22.32 -1.67
C ASN A 112 10.49 -22.05 -0.67
N ILE A 113 11.70 -21.84 -1.18
CA ILE A 113 12.84 -21.39 -0.37
C ILE A 113 12.83 -19.87 -0.40
N ILE A 114 12.73 -19.26 0.78
CA ILE A 114 12.64 -17.80 0.93
C ILE A 114 13.90 -17.33 1.65
N PRO A 115 14.72 -16.46 1.03
CA PRO A 115 15.87 -15.86 1.67
C PRO A 115 15.42 -14.96 2.84
N VAL A 116 16.17 -14.99 3.93
CA VAL A 116 15.94 -14.14 5.10
C VAL A 116 16.86 -12.94 5.03
N HIS A 117 16.29 -11.76 4.87
CA HIS A 117 17.01 -10.50 4.83
C HIS A 117 17.10 -9.89 6.23
N ASN A 118 18.23 -9.27 6.55
CA ASN A 118 18.38 -8.58 7.82
C ASN A 118 17.76 -7.18 7.73
N ALA A 119 16.91 -6.81 8.68
CA ALA A 119 16.28 -5.49 8.72
C ALA A 119 17.30 -4.35 8.79
N SER A 120 18.42 -4.56 9.50
CA SER A 120 19.49 -3.54 9.59
C SER A 120 20.14 -3.26 8.25
N ASP A 121 20.29 -4.28 7.40
CA ASP A 121 20.92 -4.13 6.09
C ASP A 121 20.03 -3.36 5.12
N LEU A 122 18.70 -3.50 5.28
CA LEU A 122 17.72 -2.86 4.40
C LEU A 122 17.35 -1.43 4.85
N PHE A 123 17.20 -1.25 6.17
CA PHE A 123 16.61 -0.03 6.74
C PHE A 123 17.62 0.83 7.52
N GLY A 124 18.89 0.40 7.55
CA GLY A 124 19.93 1.07 8.30
C GLY A 124 20.10 0.54 9.73
N ASN A 125 21.23 0.86 10.33
CA ASN A 125 21.68 0.29 11.58
C ASN A 125 20.66 0.41 12.70
N LEU A 126 20.53 -0.68 13.46
CA LEU A 126 19.81 -0.72 14.73
C LEU A 126 20.42 0.29 15.73
N ALA A 127 19.60 0.76 16.65
CA ALA A 127 20.09 1.53 17.79
C ALA A 127 21.12 0.70 18.59
N GLU A 128 22.10 1.36 19.14
CA GLU A 128 23.05 0.77 20.09
C GLU A 128 22.24 0.26 21.30
N ASN A 129 22.48 -0.97 21.79
CA ASN A 129 21.84 -1.63 22.94
C ASN A 129 20.65 -2.57 22.68
N VAL A 130 20.64 -3.28 21.56
CA VAL A 130 19.66 -4.38 21.31
C VAL A 130 20.24 -5.77 21.65
N ASP A 131 21.36 -5.86 22.34
CA ASP A 131 22.06 -7.13 22.58
C ASP A 131 21.23 -8.13 23.40
N ASP A 132 20.38 -7.66 24.30
CA ASP A 132 19.52 -8.49 25.14
C ASP A 132 18.17 -8.86 24.45
N LEU A 133 17.90 -8.36 23.24
CA LEU A 133 16.65 -8.67 22.55
C LEU A 133 16.81 -9.92 21.68
N GLU A 134 15.75 -10.73 21.70
CA GLU A 134 15.69 -11.96 20.90
C GLU A 134 15.45 -11.62 19.42
N GLU A 135 16.24 -12.25 18.54
CA GLU A 135 16.04 -12.12 17.10
C GLU A 135 14.78 -12.86 16.65
N LYS A 136 13.95 -12.19 15.85
CA LYS A 136 12.70 -12.71 15.32
C LYS A 136 12.73 -12.75 13.81
N ILE A 137 12.03 -13.70 13.25
CA ILE A 137 11.76 -13.79 11.82
C ILE A 137 10.32 -13.35 11.59
N ILE A 138 10.14 -12.41 10.67
CA ILE A 138 8.85 -11.87 10.26
C ILE A 138 8.62 -12.33 8.83
N LEU A 139 7.58 -13.11 8.59
CA LEU A 139 7.16 -13.47 7.23
C LEU A 139 6.07 -12.54 6.76
N ILE A 140 6.33 -11.91 5.62
CA ILE A 140 5.47 -10.93 4.97
C ILE A 140 4.98 -11.54 3.66
N ASN A 141 3.69 -11.48 3.41
CA ASN A 141 3.07 -11.95 2.17
C ASN A 141 2.36 -10.81 1.45
N MET A 142 2.45 -10.83 0.11
CA MET A 142 1.70 -9.94 -0.77
C MET A 142 1.54 -10.62 -2.14
N ASN A 143 0.30 -10.77 -2.59
CA ASN A 143 -0.01 -11.31 -3.94
C ASN A 143 0.73 -12.63 -4.23
N GLU A 144 0.61 -13.63 -3.33
CA GLU A 144 1.24 -14.96 -3.43
C GLU A 144 2.78 -14.96 -3.35
N LYS A 145 3.41 -13.80 -3.15
CA LYS A 145 4.84 -13.69 -2.91
C LYS A 145 5.10 -13.59 -1.41
N ALA A 146 6.18 -14.22 -0.95
CA ALA A 146 6.62 -14.17 0.43
C ALA A 146 8.01 -13.51 0.55
N PHE A 147 8.21 -12.77 1.63
CA PHE A 147 9.45 -12.09 1.99
C PHE A 147 9.74 -12.33 3.47
N ALA A 148 10.93 -12.77 3.81
CA ALA A 148 11.31 -13.02 5.19
C ALA A 148 12.33 -11.98 5.66
N LEU A 149 12.03 -11.39 6.82
CA LEU A 149 12.85 -10.37 7.44
C LEU A 149 13.32 -10.84 8.82
N SER A 150 14.61 -10.84 9.11
CA SER A 150 15.11 -10.99 10.46
C SER A 150 15.23 -9.63 11.13
N TYR A 151 14.78 -9.55 12.37
CA TYR A 151 14.79 -8.33 13.15
C TYR A 151 15.12 -8.59 14.62
N LYS A 152 16.06 -7.82 15.15
CA LYS A 152 16.43 -7.83 16.55
C LYS A 152 16.10 -6.45 17.14
N GLY A 153 14.93 -6.35 17.76
CA GLY A 153 14.42 -5.08 18.29
C GLY A 153 13.00 -5.23 18.81
N LYS A 154 12.43 -4.12 19.30
CA LYS A 154 11.06 -4.09 19.78
C LYS A 154 10.08 -4.07 18.63
N LEU A 155 9.04 -4.89 18.76
CA LEU A 155 7.89 -4.94 17.90
C LEU A 155 6.66 -4.42 18.66
N SER A 156 5.90 -3.57 18.03
CA SER A 156 4.62 -3.10 18.55
C SER A 156 3.55 -3.06 17.46
N TYR A 157 2.30 -3.01 17.85
CA TYR A 157 1.17 -2.83 16.95
C TYR A 157 0.52 -1.48 17.23
N SER A 158 0.28 -0.72 16.19
CA SER A 158 -0.41 0.57 16.29
C SER A 158 -1.09 0.94 14.98
N GLU A 159 -2.13 1.77 15.10
CA GLU A 159 -2.84 2.34 13.97
C GLU A 159 -2.17 3.65 13.55
N HIS A 160 -1.98 3.80 12.26
CA HIS A 160 -1.37 5.00 11.68
C HIS A 160 -2.14 5.48 10.45
N VAL A 161 -2.09 6.78 10.26
CA VAL A 161 -2.48 7.45 9.01
C VAL A 161 -1.21 7.88 8.33
N PHE A 162 -1.01 7.46 7.08
CA PHE A 162 0.17 7.81 6.32
C PHE A 162 -0.15 8.83 5.24
N ASP A 163 0.68 9.86 5.18
CA ASP A 163 0.74 10.79 4.07
C ASP A 163 1.69 10.29 2.98
N GLU A 164 1.53 10.81 1.78
CA GLU A 164 2.53 10.60 0.72
C GLU A 164 3.89 11.13 1.17
N PRO A 165 4.98 10.40 0.90
CA PRO A 165 6.30 10.85 1.34
C PRO A 165 6.73 12.11 0.60
N ASP A 166 7.36 13.03 1.33
CA ASP A 166 8.03 14.20 0.74
C ASP A 166 9.00 13.79 -0.39
N PRO A 167 9.23 14.63 -1.42
CA PRO A 167 10.15 14.33 -2.51
C PRO A 167 11.56 13.92 -2.13
N LEU A 168 12.05 14.31 -0.94
CA LEU A 168 13.33 13.85 -0.43
C LEU A 168 13.25 12.44 0.15
N VAL A 169 12.16 12.16 0.88
CA VAL A 169 11.91 10.84 1.51
C VAL A 169 11.52 9.81 0.46
N SER A 170 10.81 10.19 -0.60
CA SER A 170 10.43 9.30 -1.70
C SER A 170 11.63 8.70 -2.46
N LYS A 171 12.83 9.25 -2.27
CA LYS A 171 14.09 8.68 -2.79
C LYS A 171 14.59 7.50 -1.97
N LEU A 172 14.10 7.31 -0.74
CA LEU A 172 14.44 6.15 0.06
C LEU A 172 13.79 4.90 -0.55
N PRO A 173 14.55 3.83 -0.80
CA PRO A 173 14.09 2.72 -1.64
C PRO A 173 12.90 1.96 -1.07
N PHE A 174 12.72 1.97 0.25
CA PHE A 174 11.74 1.13 0.94
C PHE A 174 10.65 1.93 1.66
N VAL A 175 10.38 3.15 1.24
CA VAL A 175 9.36 4.02 1.85
C VAL A 175 8.23 4.27 0.86
N SER A 176 6.98 4.06 1.30
CA SER A 176 5.75 4.33 0.55
C SER A 176 4.83 5.36 1.20
N GLY A 177 5.14 5.80 2.40
CA GLY A 177 4.37 6.79 3.15
C GLY A 177 5.11 7.21 4.41
N THR A 178 4.67 8.31 5.01
CA THR A 178 5.23 8.84 6.26
C THR A 178 4.13 9.27 7.22
N THR A 179 4.41 9.12 8.52
CA THR A 179 3.61 9.72 9.59
C THR A 179 4.50 10.11 10.75
N VAL A 180 3.94 10.78 11.74
CA VAL A 180 4.67 11.21 12.94
C VAL A 180 3.93 10.67 14.15
N ASP A 181 4.66 10.06 15.10
CA ASP A 181 4.09 9.60 16.35
C ASP A 181 3.92 10.75 17.36
N GLN A 182 3.40 10.41 18.55
CA GLN A 182 3.18 11.39 19.65
C GLN A 182 4.50 11.99 20.18
N ASP A 183 5.60 11.26 20.04
CA ASP A 183 6.94 11.69 20.45
C ASP A 183 7.70 12.44 19.35
N ARG A 184 7.02 12.74 18.23
CA ARG A 184 7.55 13.41 17.04
C ARG A 184 8.60 12.61 16.27
N ASN A 185 8.62 11.30 16.42
CA ASN A 185 9.44 10.44 15.57
C ASN A 185 8.74 10.23 14.23
N ILE A 186 9.52 10.24 13.16
CA ILE A 186 9.00 9.91 11.83
C ILE A 186 8.89 8.40 11.71
N ILE A 187 7.71 7.93 11.35
CA ILE A 187 7.43 6.53 11.04
C ILE A 187 7.31 6.38 9.52
N PHE A 188 8.10 5.51 8.95
CA PHE A 188 8.08 5.20 7.53
C PHE A 188 7.20 3.98 7.25
N ARG A 189 6.23 4.12 6.38
CA ARG A 189 5.47 2.99 5.86
C ARG A 189 6.34 2.22 4.87
N ALA A 190 6.53 0.93 5.12
CA ALA A 190 7.34 0.07 4.27
C ALA A 190 6.74 -0.07 2.85
N ASN A 191 7.58 0.07 1.83
CA ASN A 191 7.22 -0.21 0.45
C ASN A 191 7.40 -1.69 0.16
N LEU A 192 6.33 -2.46 0.28
CA LEU A 192 6.37 -3.91 0.11
C LEU A 192 6.77 -4.32 -1.31
N GLU A 193 6.30 -3.63 -2.34
CA GLU A 193 6.64 -3.92 -3.73
C GLU A 193 8.16 -3.89 -3.93
N LYS A 194 8.81 -2.85 -3.42
CA LYS A 194 10.26 -2.72 -3.50
C LYS A 194 11.03 -3.76 -2.69
N LEU A 195 10.48 -4.19 -1.55
CA LEU A 195 11.07 -5.29 -0.78
C LEU A 195 10.99 -6.62 -1.53
N PHE A 196 9.89 -6.92 -2.19
CA PHE A 196 9.75 -8.14 -2.98
C PHE A 196 10.65 -8.17 -4.23
N GLU A 197 10.95 -7.01 -4.84
CA GLU A 197 11.91 -6.93 -5.95
C GLU A 197 13.33 -7.42 -5.57
N ILE A 198 13.70 -7.37 -4.28
CA ILE A 198 15.02 -7.87 -3.82
C ILE A 198 15.12 -9.37 -3.96
N ASN A 199 14.06 -10.12 -3.62
CA ASN A 199 14.04 -11.57 -3.74
C ASN A 199 14.18 -12.02 -5.20
N GLU A 200 13.61 -11.26 -6.15
CA GLU A 200 13.68 -11.58 -7.57
C GLU A 200 15.08 -11.39 -8.16
N ARG A 201 15.91 -10.56 -7.54
CA ARG A 201 17.31 -10.35 -7.95
C ARG A 201 18.29 -11.32 -7.31
N ALA A 202 17.88 -12.00 -6.23
CA ALA A 202 18.70 -12.94 -5.49
C ALA A 202 18.48 -14.41 -5.91
N ALA A 203 17.49 -14.69 -6.73
CA ALA A 203 17.15 -15.99 -7.31
C ALA A 203 17.77 -16.15 -8.70
#